data_2e892463a67660278b0fbe0d9f409f03
#
_entry.id   2e892463a67660278b0fbe0d9f409f03
#
_cell.length_a   1.000
_cell.length_b   1.000
_cell.length_c   1.000
_cell.angle_alpha   90.00
_cell.angle_beta   90.00
_cell.angle_gamma   90.00
#
_symmetry.space_group_name_H-M   'P 1'
#
loop_
_entity.id
_entity.type
_entity.pdbx_description
1 polymer ?
#
loop_
_entity_poly.entity_id
_entity_poly.type
_entity_poly.pdbx_seq_one_letter_code
_entity_poly.pdbx_strand_id
1 'polypeptide(L)'
;MKFAPKHRIIRPMNQLVEEKLKLLPDHPGVYRMFNAEGEIIYVGKAVNLKNRVRQYFHSQKNMSPKVRAMVSHIADFEYILTANETEALTLEAAMTKSLQPHYNILLKDDKHFPYVRLDERQDFPRFEVVRRAKNDDARYFGPYLSAVTLRDALSCIRDMFPVRHCKKDIAKAIARRERPCLMYHLNKCCAPCSGNVTREEYHKLLDSVVSFLEGDTAPVCNMLRTQMQKASDNMEYEKAAQFRDRADAVERMGEKQRAMMTKTGAERDVFALARDGEDDVIFALFVRGGSVIGSQHYAMDALGEDAGEIMAAFLQQYYEGSGIIPREILVKDMPSGADELTAWLKQQRGGAVELTCPVRGEKAEQIKLAYQNGMDAIKKQRELEHRSWERGEGALAQLCGHIGLEELPRRIECFDNSHIRGRDTVSGMVVFIDGKKAPKEYRRFKQKLNHGASEKAGGTGDQVILIHHTSSFGNPTDVDYLS
;
A
#
# COMPACT_ATOMS: atom_id res chain seq x y z
N MET A 1 13.59 -50.49 -13.71
CA MET A 1 12.15 -50.41 -13.41
C MET A 1 11.61 -49.25 -14.20
N LYS A 2 10.74 -49.48 -15.18
CA LYS A 2 10.12 -48.46 -16.04
C LYS A 2 8.93 -47.88 -15.28
N PHE A 3 8.97 -46.59 -14.94
CA PHE A 3 7.81 -45.88 -14.42
C PHE A 3 6.78 -45.73 -15.56
N ALA A 4 5.65 -46.34 -15.42
CA ALA A 4 4.50 -46.14 -16.29
C ALA A 4 3.96 -44.74 -16.09
N PRO A 5 3.52 -44.02 -17.15
CA PRO A 5 2.91 -42.70 -17.00
C PRO A 5 1.57 -42.86 -16.28
N LYS A 6 1.40 -42.19 -15.15
CA LYS A 6 0.10 -42.08 -14.45
C LYS A 6 -0.92 -41.44 -15.41
N HIS A 7 -1.85 -42.22 -15.90
CA HIS A 7 -3.04 -41.76 -16.62
C HIS A 7 -3.76 -40.77 -15.73
N ARG A 8 -3.71 -39.49 -16.11
CA ARG A 8 -4.43 -38.39 -15.49
C ARG A 8 -5.91 -38.60 -15.83
N ILE A 9 -6.72 -38.95 -14.85
CA ILE A 9 -8.16 -39.10 -14.96
C ILE A 9 -8.70 -37.70 -15.31
N ILE A 10 -9.07 -37.49 -16.58
CA ILE A 10 -9.86 -36.34 -17.00
C ILE A 10 -11.25 -36.59 -16.40
N ARG A 11 -11.62 -35.84 -15.36
CA ARG A 11 -13.00 -35.86 -14.88
C ARG A 11 -13.90 -35.46 -16.05
N PRO A 12 -14.99 -36.19 -16.35
CA PRO A 12 -15.93 -35.79 -17.38
C PRO A 12 -16.46 -34.40 -17.01
N MET A 13 -16.53 -33.50 -18.00
CA MET A 13 -17.09 -32.16 -17.85
C MET A 13 -18.50 -32.28 -17.25
N ASN A 14 -18.80 -31.46 -16.26
CA ASN A 14 -20.09 -31.49 -15.59
C ASN A 14 -21.20 -31.22 -16.64
N GLN A 15 -22.20 -32.08 -16.71
CA GLN A 15 -23.28 -32.00 -17.68
C GLN A 15 -24.00 -30.63 -17.64
N LEU A 16 -24.09 -30.03 -16.46
CA LEU A 16 -24.58 -28.67 -16.25
C LEU A 16 -23.78 -27.60 -17.01
N VAL A 17 -22.46 -27.68 -16.97
CA VAL A 17 -21.55 -26.75 -17.67
C VAL A 17 -21.70 -26.90 -19.19
N GLU A 18 -21.83 -28.13 -19.69
CA GLU A 18 -22.02 -28.37 -21.13
C GLU A 18 -23.36 -27.78 -21.64
N GLU A 19 -24.45 -27.90 -20.88
CA GLU A 19 -25.74 -27.29 -21.22
C GLU A 19 -25.66 -25.76 -21.21
N LYS A 20 -25.04 -25.17 -20.20
CA LYS A 20 -24.87 -23.73 -20.09
C LYS A 20 -23.98 -23.17 -21.23
N LEU A 21 -22.93 -23.90 -21.67
CA LEU A 21 -22.07 -23.49 -22.78
C LEU A 21 -22.83 -23.40 -24.13
N LYS A 22 -23.91 -24.19 -24.32
CA LYS A 22 -24.74 -24.13 -25.52
C LYS A 22 -25.60 -22.87 -25.57
N LEU A 23 -25.98 -22.34 -24.40
CA LEU A 23 -26.89 -21.21 -24.23
C LEU A 23 -26.16 -19.84 -24.16
N LEU A 24 -24.82 -19.83 -24.22
CA LEU A 24 -24.04 -18.58 -24.15
C LEU A 24 -24.38 -17.65 -25.31
N PRO A 25 -24.67 -16.36 -25.02
CA PRO A 25 -24.95 -15.35 -26.01
C PRO A 25 -23.69 -14.82 -26.73
N ASP A 26 -23.87 -14.34 -27.95
CA ASP A 26 -22.84 -13.67 -28.75
C ASP A 26 -22.77 -12.17 -28.43
N HIS A 27 -22.68 -11.82 -27.15
CA HIS A 27 -22.67 -10.43 -26.62
C HIS A 27 -21.50 -10.18 -25.68
N PRO A 28 -21.07 -8.92 -25.51
CA PRO A 28 -20.09 -8.58 -24.49
C PRO A 28 -20.65 -8.76 -23.08
N GLY A 29 -19.75 -9.06 -22.14
CA GLY A 29 -20.14 -9.25 -20.73
C GLY A 29 -19.00 -9.73 -19.85
N VAL A 30 -19.34 -9.96 -18.60
CA VAL A 30 -18.46 -10.50 -17.55
C VAL A 30 -18.96 -11.88 -17.15
N TYR A 31 -18.04 -12.82 -16.97
CA TYR A 31 -18.33 -14.16 -16.48
C TYR A 31 -17.61 -14.45 -15.19
N ARG A 32 -18.24 -15.26 -14.33
CA ARG A 32 -17.72 -15.73 -13.03
C ARG A 32 -17.64 -17.23 -13.04
N MET A 33 -16.53 -17.79 -12.59
CA MET A 33 -16.34 -19.23 -12.47
C MET A 33 -16.34 -19.63 -11.01
N PHE A 34 -17.02 -20.73 -10.70
CA PHE A 34 -17.23 -21.23 -9.36
C PHE A 34 -16.56 -22.60 -9.19
N ASN A 35 -16.03 -22.87 -7.99
CA ASN A 35 -15.58 -24.18 -7.58
C ASN A 35 -16.76 -25.08 -7.11
N ALA A 36 -16.46 -26.29 -6.65
CA ALA A 36 -17.46 -27.23 -6.17
C ALA A 36 -18.14 -26.77 -4.86
N GLU A 37 -17.50 -25.91 -4.11
CA GLU A 37 -17.96 -25.31 -2.87
C GLU A 37 -18.87 -24.07 -3.11
N GLY A 38 -18.99 -23.63 -4.39
CA GLY A 38 -19.77 -22.46 -4.77
C GLY A 38 -19.02 -21.12 -4.57
N GLU A 39 -17.72 -21.15 -4.37
CA GLU A 39 -16.89 -19.96 -4.26
C GLU A 39 -16.48 -19.46 -5.65
N ILE A 40 -16.42 -18.14 -5.82
CA ILE A 40 -15.94 -17.51 -7.07
C ILE A 40 -14.42 -17.61 -7.11
N ILE A 41 -13.92 -18.39 -8.06
CA ILE A 41 -12.48 -18.63 -8.23
C ILE A 41 -11.87 -17.78 -9.34
N TYR A 42 -12.67 -17.25 -10.26
CA TYR A 42 -12.21 -16.41 -11.36
C TYR A 42 -13.32 -15.48 -11.86
N VAL A 43 -12.96 -14.27 -12.25
CA VAL A 43 -13.80 -13.29 -12.93
C VAL A 43 -13.09 -12.88 -14.21
N GLY A 44 -13.80 -12.80 -15.34
CA GLY A 44 -13.21 -12.36 -16.61
C GLY A 44 -14.21 -11.67 -17.51
N LYS A 45 -13.72 -10.76 -18.35
CA LYS A 45 -14.53 -10.09 -19.39
C LYS A 45 -14.46 -10.83 -20.72
N ALA A 46 -15.44 -10.56 -21.56
CA ALA A 46 -15.46 -11.02 -22.93
C ALA A 46 -16.12 -9.99 -23.84
N VAL A 47 -15.54 -9.78 -25.02
CA VAL A 47 -16.20 -9.11 -26.15
C VAL A 47 -17.33 -9.98 -26.70
N ASN A 48 -17.12 -11.29 -26.69
CA ASN A 48 -18.08 -12.30 -27.04
C ASN A 48 -18.00 -13.44 -25.99
N LEU A 49 -19.00 -13.50 -25.13
CA LEU A 49 -19.06 -14.46 -24.02
C LEU A 49 -18.99 -15.91 -24.52
N LYS A 50 -19.71 -16.23 -25.61
CA LYS A 50 -19.73 -17.57 -26.17
C LYS A 50 -18.36 -18.06 -26.63
N ASN A 51 -17.63 -17.21 -27.34
CA ASN A 51 -16.31 -17.56 -27.85
C ASN A 51 -15.30 -17.66 -26.69
N ARG A 52 -15.26 -16.67 -25.79
CA ARG A 52 -14.30 -16.58 -24.70
C ARG A 52 -14.47 -17.70 -23.67
N VAL A 53 -15.69 -17.94 -23.20
CA VAL A 53 -15.92 -18.97 -22.17
C VAL A 53 -15.67 -20.37 -22.72
N ARG A 54 -16.09 -20.65 -23.97
CA ARG A 54 -15.82 -21.93 -24.62
C ARG A 54 -14.35 -22.26 -24.78
N GLN A 55 -13.47 -21.26 -24.97
CA GLN A 55 -12.03 -21.47 -25.10
C GLN A 55 -11.41 -22.20 -23.91
N TYR A 56 -11.92 -21.99 -22.69
CA TYR A 56 -11.42 -22.69 -21.50
C TYR A 56 -11.72 -24.18 -21.51
N PHE A 57 -12.74 -24.63 -22.25
CA PHE A 57 -13.17 -26.02 -22.26
C PHE A 57 -12.78 -26.78 -23.53
N HIS A 58 -12.41 -26.09 -24.63
CA HIS A 58 -12.13 -26.75 -25.91
C HIS A 58 -10.68 -27.13 -26.17
N SER A 59 -9.67 -26.42 -25.65
CA SER A 59 -8.27 -26.74 -25.94
C SER A 59 -7.37 -26.38 -24.75
N GLN A 60 -6.80 -27.42 -24.14
CA GLN A 60 -5.84 -27.27 -23.03
C GLN A 60 -4.37 -27.18 -23.47
N LYS A 61 -4.08 -27.32 -24.78
CA LYS A 61 -2.69 -27.48 -25.26
C LYS A 61 -1.84 -26.22 -25.08
N ASN A 62 -2.42 -25.04 -25.15
CA ASN A 62 -1.71 -23.75 -25.09
C ASN A 62 -2.05 -22.92 -23.82
N MET A 63 -2.63 -23.54 -22.79
CA MET A 63 -2.99 -22.85 -21.55
C MET A 63 -1.81 -22.77 -20.60
N SER A 64 -1.66 -21.63 -19.91
CA SER A 64 -0.71 -21.52 -18.80
C SER A 64 -1.00 -22.56 -17.70
N PRO A 65 0.00 -22.93 -16.88
CA PRO A 65 -0.23 -23.86 -15.77
C PRO A 65 -1.34 -23.41 -14.82
N LYS A 66 -1.44 -22.12 -14.56
CA LYS A 66 -2.45 -21.51 -13.68
C LYS A 66 -3.86 -21.65 -14.27
N VAL A 67 -4.04 -21.30 -15.56
CA VAL A 67 -5.34 -21.45 -16.25
C VAL A 67 -5.75 -22.92 -16.30
N ARG A 68 -4.82 -23.84 -16.54
CA ARG A 68 -5.09 -25.26 -16.52
C ARG A 68 -5.53 -25.77 -15.15
N ALA A 69 -4.87 -25.29 -14.08
CA ALA A 69 -5.30 -25.56 -12.70
C ALA A 69 -6.69 -25.00 -12.42
N MET A 70 -6.95 -23.75 -12.81
CA MET A 70 -8.27 -23.11 -12.68
C MET A 70 -9.35 -23.94 -13.35
N VAL A 71 -9.16 -24.33 -14.62
CA VAL A 71 -10.15 -25.12 -15.38
C VAL A 71 -10.48 -26.44 -14.69
N SER A 72 -9.49 -27.08 -14.03
CA SER A 72 -9.72 -28.32 -13.29
C SER A 72 -10.58 -28.15 -12.02
N HIS A 73 -10.73 -26.94 -11.53
CA HIS A 73 -11.55 -26.61 -10.35
C HIS A 73 -12.90 -26.00 -10.70
N ILE A 74 -13.18 -25.67 -11.98
CA ILE A 74 -14.48 -25.12 -12.38
C ILE A 74 -15.56 -26.18 -12.23
N ALA A 75 -16.56 -25.89 -11.40
CA ALA A 75 -17.78 -26.68 -11.23
C ALA A 75 -18.98 -26.04 -11.90
N ASP A 76 -19.02 -24.70 -11.97
CA ASP A 76 -20.12 -23.94 -12.60
C ASP A 76 -19.60 -22.58 -13.08
N PHE A 77 -20.41 -21.89 -13.89
CA PHE A 77 -20.17 -20.51 -14.28
C PHE A 77 -21.48 -19.74 -14.45
N GLU A 78 -21.39 -18.42 -14.26
CA GLU A 78 -22.44 -17.46 -14.53
C GLU A 78 -21.91 -16.32 -15.38
N TYR A 79 -22.80 -15.56 -16.02
CA TYR A 79 -22.42 -14.39 -16.79
C TYR A 79 -23.39 -13.23 -16.60
N ILE A 80 -22.90 -12.02 -16.82
CA ILE A 80 -23.66 -10.76 -16.81
C ILE A 80 -23.44 -10.10 -18.16
N LEU A 81 -24.53 -9.80 -18.87
CA LEU A 81 -24.45 -9.05 -20.13
C LEU A 81 -24.16 -7.57 -19.86
N THR A 82 -23.39 -6.97 -20.75
CA THR A 82 -23.10 -5.53 -20.73
C THR A 82 -23.45 -4.92 -22.09
N ALA A 83 -23.69 -3.61 -22.10
CA ALA A 83 -24.04 -2.92 -23.35
C ALA A 83 -22.84 -2.81 -24.32
N ASN A 84 -21.62 -2.78 -23.78
CA ASN A 84 -20.38 -2.67 -24.55
C ASN A 84 -19.17 -3.23 -23.78
N GLU A 85 -18.02 -3.28 -24.45
CA GLU A 85 -16.77 -3.81 -23.90
C GLU A 85 -16.20 -2.96 -22.76
N THR A 86 -16.37 -1.64 -22.82
CA THR A 86 -15.91 -0.71 -21.78
C THR A 86 -16.68 -0.93 -20.48
N GLU A 87 -17.99 -1.20 -20.59
CA GLU A 87 -18.81 -1.55 -19.42
C GLU A 87 -18.40 -2.92 -18.83
N ALA A 88 -18.10 -3.90 -19.71
CA ALA A 88 -17.57 -5.20 -19.29
C ALA A 88 -16.25 -5.05 -18.54
N LEU A 89 -15.34 -4.21 -19.03
CA LEU A 89 -14.05 -3.91 -18.41
C LEU A 89 -14.23 -3.29 -17.00
N THR A 90 -15.13 -2.30 -16.90
CA THR A 90 -15.44 -1.63 -15.63
C THR A 90 -16.04 -2.60 -14.61
N LEU A 91 -16.97 -3.45 -15.05
CA LEU A 91 -17.63 -4.43 -14.19
C LEU A 91 -16.65 -5.52 -13.73
N GLU A 92 -15.79 -6.02 -14.63
CA GLU A 92 -14.73 -6.98 -14.30
C GLU A 92 -13.80 -6.42 -13.21
N ALA A 93 -13.32 -5.17 -13.38
CA ALA A 93 -12.45 -4.51 -12.40
C ALA A 93 -13.11 -4.41 -11.03
N ALA A 94 -14.35 -3.90 -10.99
CA ALA A 94 -15.10 -3.76 -9.74
C ALA A 94 -15.31 -5.11 -9.05
N MET A 95 -15.66 -6.16 -9.81
CA MET A 95 -15.86 -7.50 -9.28
C MET A 95 -14.55 -8.15 -8.81
N THR A 96 -13.48 -8.07 -9.58
CA THR A 96 -12.15 -8.60 -9.21
C THR A 96 -11.67 -7.96 -7.93
N LYS A 97 -11.83 -6.64 -7.79
CA LYS A 97 -11.43 -5.91 -6.59
C LYS A 97 -12.25 -6.26 -5.35
N SER A 98 -13.57 -6.43 -5.51
CA SER A 98 -14.47 -6.74 -4.38
C SER A 98 -14.40 -8.19 -3.94
N LEU A 99 -14.24 -9.12 -4.88
CA LEU A 99 -14.31 -10.56 -4.64
C LEU A 99 -12.94 -11.21 -4.43
N GLN A 100 -11.85 -10.57 -4.90
CA GLN A 100 -10.46 -11.07 -4.80
C GLN A 100 -10.32 -12.54 -5.22
N PRO A 101 -10.76 -12.95 -6.45
CA PRO A 101 -10.79 -14.35 -6.82
C PRO A 101 -9.39 -14.95 -6.93
N HIS A 102 -9.23 -16.18 -6.47
CA HIS A 102 -7.92 -16.83 -6.34
C HIS A 102 -7.11 -16.93 -7.66
N TYR A 103 -7.78 -17.10 -8.80
CA TYR A 103 -7.11 -17.25 -10.09
C TYR A 103 -7.00 -15.96 -10.89
N ASN A 104 -7.51 -14.84 -10.40
CA ASN A 104 -7.24 -13.55 -11.05
C ASN A 104 -5.83 -13.07 -10.76
N ILE A 105 -5.32 -12.20 -11.65
CA ILE A 105 -4.12 -11.44 -11.40
C ILE A 105 -4.50 -10.32 -10.43
N LEU A 106 -3.91 -10.30 -9.24
CA LEU A 106 -4.25 -9.36 -8.19
C LEU A 106 -3.08 -8.45 -7.84
N LEU A 107 -3.39 -7.20 -7.61
CA LEU A 107 -2.47 -6.23 -7.03
C LEU A 107 -2.39 -6.49 -5.52
N LYS A 108 -1.25 -7.01 -5.03
CA LYS A 108 -1.05 -7.36 -3.60
C LYS A 108 -1.05 -6.13 -2.67
N ASP A 109 -0.62 -4.98 -3.18
CA ASP A 109 -0.46 -3.74 -2.42
C ASP A 109 -1.21 -2.59 -3.10
N ASP A 110 -2.33 -2.15 -2.53
CA ASP A 110 -3.09 -0.98 -2.98
C ASP A 110 -2.51 0.32 -2.36
N LYS A 111 -1.21 0.54 -2.52
CA LYS A 111 -0.53 1.73 -1.99
C LYS A 111 -0.65 2.87 -2.99
N HIS A 112 -1.52 3.83 -2.69
CA HIS A 112 -1.59 5.10 -3.43
C HIS A 112 -0.84 6.20 -2.68
N PHE A 113 -0.23 7.10 -3.45
CA PHE A 113 0.33 8.32 -2.87
C PHE A 113 -0.79 9.19 -2.30
N PRO A 114 -0.57 9.77 -1.11
CA PRO A 114 -1.56 10.64 -0.52
C PRO A 114 -1.64 11.98 -1.25
N TYR A 115 -2.85 12.54 -1.26
CA TYR A 115 -3.17 13.88 -1.73
C TYR A 115 -3.71 14.74 -0.60
N VAL A 116 -3.60 16.05 -0.73
CA VAL A 116 -4.35 17.00 0.07
C VAL A 116 -5.58 17.42 -0.73
N ARG A 117 -6.76 17.18 -0.18
CA ARG A 117 -8.04 17.56 -0.76
C ARG A 117 -8.59 18.82 -0.10
N LEU A 118 -9.07 19.77 -0.89
CA LEU A 118 -9.77 20.97 -0.46
C LEU A 118 -11.11 21.08 -1.21
N ASP A 119 -12.23 21.07 -0.48
CA ASP A 119 -13.56 21.26 -1.05
C ASP A 119 -14.01 22.70 -0.90
N GLU A 120 -13.69 23.53 -1.89
CA GLU A 120 -13.93 24.98 -1.89
C GLU A 120 -15.43 25.36 -1.92
N ARG A 121 -16.33 24.40 -2.15
CA ARG A 121 -17.79 24.61 -2.09
C ARG A 121 -18.32 24.84 -0.66
N GLN A 122 -17.56 24.36 0.34
CA GLN A 122 -17.89 24.58 1.73
C GLN A 122 -17.60 26.05 2.13
N ASP A 123 -18.41 26.61 3.01
CA ASP A 123 -18.17 27.98 3.49
C ASP A 123 -16.82 28.13 4.21
N PHE A 124 -16.45 27.10 4.98
CA PHE A 124 -15.19 27.05 5.73
C PHE A 124 -14.53 25.70 5.50
N PRO A 125 -13.94 25.43 4.33
CA PRO A 125 -13.33 24.15 4.03
C PRO A 125 -12.07 23.91 4.87
N ARG A 126 -11.65 22.66 4.93
CA ARG A 126 -10.40 22.26 5.58
C ARG A 126 -9.58 21.37 4.64
N PHE A 127 -8.29 21.34 4.85
CA PHE A 127 -7.40 20.42 4.14
C PHE A 127 -7.53 18.99 4.69
N GLU A 128 -7.81 18.05 3.81
CA GLU A 128 -7.99 16.64 4.13
C GLU A 128 -6.94 15.79 3.44
N VAL A 129 -6.34 14.85 4.19
CA VAL A 129 -5.46 13.86 3.59
C VAL A 129 -6.31 12.72 3.06
N VAL A 130 -6.19 12.45 1.77
CA VAL A 130 -6.87 11.35 1.09
C VAL A 130 -5.86 10.53 0.30
N ARG A 131 -6.10 9.23 0.19
CA ARG A 131 -5.21 8.33 -0.57
C ARG A 131 -5.61 8.20 -2.03
N ARG A 132 -6.82 8.62 -2.37
CA ARG A 132 -7.36 8.58 -3.75
C ARG A 132 -8.01 9.92 -4.04
N ALA A 133 -7.68 10.51 -5.17
CA ALA A 133 -8.43 11.63 -5.71
C ALA A 133 -9.74 11.09 -6.30
N LYS A 134 -10.83 11.81 -6.06
CA LYS A 134 -12.16 11.50 -6.61
C LYS A 134 -12.48 12.51 -7.70
N ASN A 135 -13.34 12.16 -8.61
CA ASN A 135 -13.90 13.11 -9.57
C ASN A 135 -15.11 13.82 -8.93
N ASP A 136 -14.84 14.74 -8.00
CA ASP A 136 -15.85 15.39 -7.14
C ASP A 136 -15.77 16.90 -7.10
N ASP A 137 -15.22 17.55 -8.12
CA ASP A 137 -15.01 19.00 -8.23
C ASP A 137 -14.22 19.64 -7.09
N ALA A 138 -13.65 18.85 -6.18
CA ALA A 138 -12.75 19.34 -5.15
C ALA A 138 -11.33 19.52 -5.74
N ARG A 139 -10.58 20.43 -5.16
CA ARG A 139 -9.19 20.66 -5.56
C ARG A 139 -8.26 19.68 -4.85
N TYR A 140 -7.33 19.10 -5.61
CA TYR A 140 -6.37 18.11 -5.12
C TYR A 140 -4.95 18.60 -5.33
N PHE A 141 -4.12 18.51 -4.29
CA PHE A 141 -2.71 18.86 -4.31
C PHE A 141 -1.88 17.60 -4.09
N GLY A 142 -0.83 17.41 -4.84
CA GLY A 142 0.03 16.22 -4.81
C GLY A 142 0.10 15.53 -6.18
N PRO A 143 0.52 14.27 -6.28
CA PRO A 143 0.74 13.30 -5.18
C PRO A 143 1.98 13.62 -4.32
N TYR A 144 1.90 13.36 -3.00
CA TYR A 144 3.03 13.49 -2.10
C TYR A 144 3.74 12.14 -1.96
N LEU A 145 5.05 12.12 -2.22
CA LEU A 145 5.86 10.89 -2.31
C LEU A 145 5.98 10.10 -1.01
N SER A 146 5.77 10.75 0.12
CA SER A 146 5.80 10.09 1.42
C SER A 146 4.82 10.73 2.40
N ALA A 147 4.35 9.92 3.34
CA ALA A 147 3.54 10.43 4.45
C ALA A 147 4.32 11.40 5.36
N VAL A 148 5.64 11.35 5.33
CA VAL A 148 6.52 12.28 6.07
C VAL A 148 6.47 13.65 5.40
N THR A 149 6.76 13.73 4.10
CA THR A 149 6.72 14.98 3.32
C THR A 149 5.34 15.64 3.41
N LEU A 150 4.27 14.86 3.35
CA LEU A 150 2.91 15.36 3.50
C LEU A 150 2.65 15.92 4.92
N ARG A 151 3.10 15.22 5.96
CA ARG A 151 2.97 15.70 7.35
C ARG A 151 3.73 16.99 7.59
N ASP A 152 4.92 17.08 7.01
CA ASP A 152 5.77 18.29 7.13
C ASP A 152 5.09 19.47 6.43
N ALA A 153 4.54 19.29 5.22
CA ALA A 153 3.78 20.33 4.52
C ALA A 153 2.54 20.77 5.31
N LEU A 154 1.75 19.82 5.84
CA LEU A 154 0.57 20.14 6.64
C LEU A 154 0.92 20.75 8.01
N SER A 155 2.06 20.38 8.61
CA SER A 155 2.56 21.01 9.82
C SER A 155 2.95 22.45 9.54
N CYS A 156 3.65 22.68 8.45
CA CYS A 156 4.03 24.02 8.00
C CYS A 156 2.78 24.92 7.79
N ILE A 157 1.76 24.38 7.09
CA ILE A 157 0.48 25.10 6.92
C ILE A 157 -0.17 25.44 8.26
N ARG A 158 -0.21 24.49 9.21
CA ARG A 158 -0.81 24.70 10.54
C ARG A 158 -0.07 25.72 11.40
N ASP A 159 1.24 25.83 11.19
CA ASP A 159 2.06 26.75 11.96
C ASP A 159 2.08 28.18 11.37
N MET A 160 1.85 28.30 10.07
CA MET A 160 1.90 29.57 9.35
C MET A 160 0.54 30.22 9.12
N PHE A 161 -0.49 29.40 8.89
CA PHE A 161 -1.82 29.86 8.52
C PHE A 161 -2.86 29.47 9.59
N PRO A 162 -3.62 30.41 10.15
CA PRO A 162 -4.65 30.11 11.15
C PRO A 162 -5.92 29.50 10.52
N VAL A 163 -5.77 28.51 9.62
CA VAL A 163 -6.90 27.80 9.00
C VAL A 163 -7.40 26.67 9.91
N ARG A 164 -8.68 26.33 9.79
CA ARG A 164 -9.25 25.25 10.60
C ARG A 164 -8.72 23.87 10.20
N HIS A 165 -8.52 23.01 11.20
CA HIS A 165 -8.13 21.61 11.04
C HIS A 165 -9.15 20.62 11.61
N CYS A 166 -10.13 21.12 12.39
CA CYS A 166 -11.10 20.27 13.07
C CYS A 166 -12.19 19.75 12.13
N LYS A 167 -12.88 18.68 12.55
CA LYS A 167 -14.01 18.08 11.84
C LYS A 167 -15.37 18.63 12.29
N LYS A 168 -15.38 19.72 13.09
CA LYS A 168 -16.63 20.31 13.57
C LYS A 168 -17.52 20.75 12.42
N ASP A 169 -18.81 20.60 12.59
CA ASP A 169 -19.83 21.22 11.76
C ASP A 169 -19.92 22.72 12.15
N ILE A 170 -19.42 23.57 11.28
CA ILE A 170 -19.25 25.00 11.56
C ILE A 170 -20.61 25.69 11.69
N ALA A 171 -21.56 25.35 10.81
CA ALA A 171 -22.90 25.97 10.87
C ALA A 171 -23.60 25.67 12.20
N LYS A 172 -23.52 24.43 12.67
CA LYS A 172 -24.09 24.06 13.98
C LYS A 172 -23.34 24.69 15.13
N ALA A 173 -22.02 24.84 15.05
CA ALA A 173 -21.23 25.47 16.11
C ALA A 173 -21.57 26.97 16.25
N ILE A 174 -21.72 27.69 15.13
CA ILE A 174 -22.15 29.10 15.10
C ILE A 174 -23.56 29.22 15.69
N ALA A 175 -24.51 28.38 15.26
CA ALA A 175 -25.89 28.41 15.78
C ALA A 175 -25.95 28.15 17.29
N ARG A 176 -25.03 27.37 17.84
CA ARG A 176 -24.90 27.12 19.30
C ARG A 176 -24.08 28.16 20.05
N ARG A 177 -23.54 29.16 19.35
CA ARG A 177 -22.64 30.19 19.91
C ARG A 177 -21.47 29.57 20.69
N GLU A 178 -20.82 28.52 20.09
CA GLU A 178 -19.70 27.85 20.75
C GLU A 178 -18.53 28.83 20.95
N ARG A 179 -17.87 28.70 22.10
CA ARG A 179 -16.66 29.51 22.40
C ARG A 179 -15.49 29.00 21.56
N PRO A 180 -14.53 29.88 21.18
CA PRO A 180 -13.31 29.48 20.52
C PRO A 180 -12.55 28.41 21.30
N CYS A 181 -11.97 27.44 20.60
CA CYS A 181 -11.17 26.39 21.23
C CYS A 181 -9.69 26.81 21.41
N LEU A 182 -8.89 26.00 22.08
CA LEU A 182 -7.49 26.27 22.35
C LEU A 182 -6.67 26.66 21.09
N MET A 183 -7.00 26.10 19.91
CA MET A 183 -6.29 26.43 18.66
C MET A 183 -6.42 27.89 18.27
N TYR A 184 -7.52 28.56 18.61
CA TYR A 184 -7.70 30.01 18.43
C TYR A 184 -6.74 30.79 19.33
N HIS A 185 -6.68 30.44 20.61
CA HIS A 185 -5.79 31.11 21.58
C HIS A 185 -4.30 30.86 21.28
N LEU A 186 -3.98 29.79 20.57
CA LEU A 186 -2.63 29.51 20.07
C LEU A 186 -2.33 30.14 18.70
N ASN A 187 -3.24 30.98 18.17
CA ASN A 187 -3.13 31.56 16.82
C ASN A 187 -2.97 30.54 15.68
N LYS A 188 -3.45 29.31 15.88
CA LYS A 188 -3.42 28.21 14.88
C LYS A 188 -4.75 28.01 14.15
N CYS A 189 -5.79 28.81 14.49
CA CYS A 189 -7.09 28.76 13.85
C CYS A 189 -7.80 30.11 14.05
N CYS A 190 -8.42 30.65 13.01
CA CYS A 190 -9.21 31.91 13.08
C CYS A 190 -10.60 31.72 13.72
N ALA A 191 -10.92 30.51 14.21
CA ALA A 191 -12.18 30.15 14.89
C ALA A 191 -13.47 30.50 14.09
N PRO A 192 -13.64 29.99 12.85
CA PRO A 192 -14.89 30.22 12.12
C PRO A 192 -16.10 29.62 12.85
N CYS A 193 -15.91 28.64 13.73
CA CYS A 193 -16.95 28.03 14.54
C CYS A 193 -17.58 28.95 15.60
N SER A 194 -16.95 30.06 15.91
CA SER A 194 -17.50 31.10 16.83
C SER A 194 -17.95 32.38 16.11
N GLY A 195 -17.93 32.40 14.78
CA GLY A 195 -18.31 33.57 13.98
C GLY A 195 -17.28 34.70 13.97
N ASN A 196 -16.03 34.41 14.36
CA ASN A 196 -14.98 35.45 14.46
C ASN A 196 -14.40 35.84 13.09
N VAL A 197 -14.73 35.16 12.02
CA VAL A 197 -14.25 35.40 10.67
C VAL A 197 -15.39 35.19 9.67
N THR A 198 -15.48 36.05 8.67
CA THR A 198 -16.43 35.90 7.57
C THR A 198 -15.95 34.84 6.57
N ARG A 199 -16.85 34.39 5.68
CA ARG A 199 -16.51 33.46 4.61
C ARG A 199 -15.45 34.07 3.70
N GLU A 200 -15.62 35.32 3.30
CA GLU A 200 -14.73 36.05 2.39
C GLU A 200 -13.30 36.17 2.96
N GLU A 201 -13.20 36.51 4.24
CA GLU A 201 -11.91 36.61 4.94
C GLU A 201 -11.24 35.22 5.04
N TYR A 202 -12.04 34.19 5.31
CA TYR A 202 -11.50 32.82 5.39
C TYR A 202 -11.00 32.31 4.04
N HIS A 203 -11.74 32.57 2.94
CA HIS A 203 -11.33 32.20 1.59
C HIS A 203 -10.06 32.91 1.13
N LYS A 204 -9.90 34.22 1.44
CA LYS A 204 -8.63 34.92 1.18
C LYS A 204 -7.43 34.30 1.90
N LEU A 205 -7.66 33.80 3.13
CA LEU A 205 -6.64 33.06 3.85
C LEU A 205 -6.31 31.71 3.16
N LEU A 206 -7.34 31.00 2.66
CA LEU A 206 -7.16 29.77 1.89
C LEU A 206 -6.39 30.00 0.59
N ASP A 207 -6.64 31.10 -0.14
CA ASP A 207 -5.91 31.42 -1.38
C ASP A 207 -4.40 31.48 -1.15
N SER A 208 -3.98 32.02 -0.01
CA SER A 208 -2.57 32.05 0.38
C SER A 208 -2.00 30.65 0.65
N VAL A 209 -2.79 29.76 1.25
CA VAL A 209 -2.39 28.35 1.47
C VAL A 209 -2.36 27.58 0.15
N VAL A 210 -3.32 27.85 -0.73
CA VAL A 210 -3.39 27.23 -2.06
C VAL A 210 -2.17 27.62 -2.89
N SER A 211 -1.81 28.91 -2.95
CA SER A 211 -0.60 29.38 -3.63
C SER A 211 0.66 28.68 -3.11
N PHE A 212 0.74 28.54 -1.78
CA PHE A 212 1.85 27.78 -1.16
C PHE A 212 1.88 26.31 -1.60
N LEU A 213 0.73 25.62 -1.61
CA LEU A 213 0.63 24.21 -2.05
C LEU A 213 0.90 24.05 -3.55
N GLU A 214 0.70 25.09 -4.35
CA GLU A 214 1.03 25.15 -5.79
C GLU A 214 2.48 25.54 -6.07
N GLY A 215 3.28 25.74 -5.03
CA GLY A 215 4.70 26.01 -5.14
C GLY A 215 5.05 27.50 -5.25
N ASP A 216 4.08 28.42 -5.19
CA ASP A 216 4.35 29.85 -5.03
C ASP A 216 4.60 30.16 -3.55
N THR A 217 5.84 30.06 -3.16
CA THR A 217 6.28 30.33 -1.79
C THR A 217 6.60 31.81 -1.53
N ALA A 218 6.66 32.64 -2.56
CA ALA A 218 7.06 34.04 -2.42
C ALA A 218 6.16 34.87 -1.48
N PRO A 219 4.80 34.75 -1.54
CA PRO A 219 3.95 35.49 -0.61
C PRO A 219 4.19 35.11 0.85
N VAL A 220 4.38 33.81 1.10
CA VAL A 220 4.62 33.27 2.45
C VAL A 220 5.98 33.67 2.99
N CYS A 221 7.03 33.58 2.17
CA CYS A 221 8.37 34.04 2.54
C CYS A 221 8.38 35.52 2.87
N ASN A 222 7.69 36.35 2.09
CA ASN A 222 7.56 37.79 2.34
C ASN A 222 6.83 38.09 3.64
N MET A 223 5.76 37.36 3.92
CA MET A 223 5.01 37.51 5.19
C MET A 223 5.91 37.11 6.38
N LEU A 224 6.61 36.00 6.31
CA LEU A 224 7.51 35.55 7.39
C LEU A 224 8.68 36.51 7.60
N ARG A 225 9.27 37.04 6.53
CA ARG A 225 10.33 38.10 6.61
C ARG A 225 9.81 39.39 7.23
N THR A 226 8.58 39.79 6.92
CA THR A 226 7.95 40.93 7.56
C THR A 226 7.72 40.71 9.06
N GLN A 227 7.28 39.52 9.45
CA GLN A 227 7.11 39.17 10.87
C GLN A 227 8.46 39.09 11.61
N MET A 228 9.48 38.54 10.94
CA MET A 228 10.85 38.49 11.44
C MET A 228 11.34 39.90 11.74
N GLN A 229 11.16 40.87 10.81
CA GLN A 229 11.59 42.23 10.99
C GLN A 229 10.86 42.90 12.16
N LYS A 230 9.54 42.75 12.25
CA LYS A 230 8.75 43.27 13.37
C LYS A 230 9.18 42.71 14.73
N ALA A 231 9.47 41.41 14.80
CA ALA A 231 9.98 40.79 16.02
C ALA A 231 11.38 41.30 16.38
N SER A 232 12.24 41.50 15.38
CA SER A 232 13.56 42.11 15.57
C SER A 232 13.48 43.54 16.08
N ASP A 233 12.60 44.37 15.51
CA ASP A 233 12.37 45.78 15.92
C ASP A 233 11.87 45.84 17.36
N ASN A 234 11.09 44.85 17.79
CA ASN A 234 10.62 44.71 19.17
C ASN A 234 11.65 44.02 20.11
N MET A 235 12.89 43.77 19.67
CA MET A 235 13.96 43.08 20.40
C MET A 235 13.61 41.64 20.82
N GLU A 236 12.61 40.98 20.15
CA GLU A 236 12.22 39.61 20.39
C GLU A 236 13.06 38.66 19.51
N TYR A 237 14.37 38.59 19.73
CA TYR A 237 15.33 37.94 18.83
C TYR A 237 15.10 36.43 18.65
N GLU A 238 14.62 35.71 19.67
CA GLU A 238 14.27 34.30 19.54
C GLU A 238 13.08 34.07 18.58
N LYS A 239 12.08 34.93 18.63
CA LYS A 239 10.96 34.89 17.69
C LYS A 239 11.39 35.27 16.27
N ALA A 240 12.28 36.27 16.14
CA ALA A 240 12.83 36.66 14.86
C ALA A 240 13.61 35.50 14.24
N ALA A 241 14.43 34.80 15.01
CA ALA A 241 15.15 33.60 14.55
C ALA A 241 14.18 32.48 14.10
N GLN A 242 13.11 32.24 14.84
CA GLN A 242 12.09 31.25 14.44
C GLN A 242 11.41 31.63 13.11
N PHE A 243 11.10 32.90 12.87
CA PHE A 243 10.51 33.34 11.60
C PHE A 243 11.50 33.22 10.44
N ARG A 244 12.80 33.53 10.66
CA ARG A 244 13.86 33.31 9.67
C ARG A 244 13.93 31.83 9.30
N ASP A 245 14.08 30.94 10.28
CA ASP A 245 14.25 29.50 10.06
C ASP A 245 13.04 28.90 9.34
N ARG A 246 11.84 29.42 9.61
CA ARG A 246 10.61 29.05 8.88
C ARG A 246 10.62 29.56 7.45
N ALA A 247 11.05 30.80 7.20
CA ALA A 247 11.14 31.34 5.84
C ALA A 247 12.13 30.52 4.99
N ASP A 248 13.30 30.17 5.55
CA ASP A 248 14.30 29.33 4.89
C ASP A 248 13.78 27.90 4.61
N ALA A 249 12.99 27.34 5.53
CA ALA A 249 12.36 26.01 5.32
C ALA A 249 11.34 26.05 4.18
N VAL A 250 10.49 27.10 4.12
CA VAL A 250 9.51 27.32 3.05
C VAL A 250 10.20 27.52 1.71
N GLU A 251 11.27 28.29 1.65
CA GLU A 251 12.02 28.54 0.41
C GLU A 251 12.62 27.25 -0.13
N ARG A 252 13.26 26.43 0.72
CA ARG A 252 13.78 25.09 0.35
C ARG A 252 12.67 24.13 -0.10
N MET A 253 11.49 24.18 0.52
CA MET A 253 10.34 23.38 0.07
C MET A 253 9.84 23.86 -1.30
N GLY A 254 9.76 25.17 -1.52
CA GLY A 254 9.34 25.75 -2.79
C GLY A 254 10.31 25.47 -3.94
N GLU A 255 11.61 25.42 -3.68
CA GLU A 255 12.61 25.02 -4.68
C GLU A 255 12.41 23.56 -5.11
N LYS A 256 12.20 22.66 -4.17
CA LYS A 256 11.89 21.25 -4.46
C LYS A 256 10.57 21.10 -5.22
N GLN A 257 9.53 21.85 -4.83
CA GLN A 257 8.24 21.82 -5.52
C GLN A 257 8.29 22.48 -6.91
N ARG A 258 9.02 23.58 -7.08
CA ARG A 258 9.22 24.22 -8.41
C ARG A 258 9.99 23.32 -9.36
N ALA A 259 10.99 22.59 -8.88
CA ALA A 259 11.67 21.57 -9.67
C ALA A 259 10.70 20.46 -10.13
N MET A 260 9.63 20.22 -9.37
CA MET A 260 8.58 19.24 -9.70
C MET A 260 7.46 19.82 -10.59
N MET A 261 7.26 21.13 -10.65
CA MET A 261 6.10 21.81 -11.27
C MET A 261 6.46 22.76 -12.43
N THR A 262 7.55 22.51 -13.17
CA THR A 262 7.85 23.31 -14.37
C THR A 262 6.65 23.30 -15.32
N LYS A 263 6.03 24.45 -15.55
CA LYS A 263 4.72 24.65 -16.22
C LYS A 263 4.63 24.17 -17.68
N THR A 264 5.70 23.66 -18.26
CA THR A 264 5.79 23.22 -19.67
C THR A 264 6.22 21.77 -19.84
N GLY A 265 6.36 21.00 -18.76
CA GLY A 265 6.84 19.64 -18.81
C GLY A 265 5.72 18.60 -18.99
N ALA A 266 6.09 17.48 -19.59
CA ALA A 266 5.19 16.36 -19.80
C ALA A 266 4.71 15.76 -18.47
N GLU A 267 3.41 15.49 -18.39
CA GLU A 267 2.81 14.68 -17.31
C GLU A 267 2.66 13.25 -17.79
N ARG A 268 3.40 12.34 -17.17
CA ARG A 268 3.36 10.93 -17.55
C ARG A 268 3.57 10.00 -16.36
N ASP A 269 2.99 8.82 -16.46
CA ASP A 269 3.28 7.68 -15.61
C ASP A 269 4.01 6.63 -16.42
N VAL A 270 5.05 6.04 -15.87
CA VAL A 270 5.90 5.06 -16.54
C VAL A 270 5.85 3.77 -15.75
N PHE A 271 5.46 2.67 -16.39
CA PHE A 271 5.35 1.36 -15.75
C PHE A 271 6.21 0.33 -16.46
N ALA A 272 6.97 -0.42 -15.68
CA ALA A 272 7.77 -1.52 -16.19
C ALA A 272 7.58 -2.76 -15.32
N LEU A 273 7.21 -3.87 -15.94
CA LEU A 273 7.19 -5.19 -15.29
C LEU A 273 8.62 -5.70 -15.21
N ALA A 274 9.10 -5.96 -14.02
CA ALA A 274 10.30 -6.70 -13.69
C ALA A 274 9.89 -8.11 -13.24
N ARG A 275 10.53 -9.13 -13.80
CA ARG A 275 10.25 -10.53 -13.49
C ARG A 275 11.56 -11.24 -13.21
N ASP A 276 11.61 -12.00 -12.11
CA ASP A 276 12.72 -12.87 -11.75
C ASP A 276 12.19 -14.11 -11.01
N GLY A 277 12.29 -15.27 -11.65
CA GLY A 277 11.71 -16.52 -11.14
C GLY A 277 10.19 -16.44 -10.99
N GLU A 278 9.72 -16.56 -9.75
CA GLU A 278 8.29 -16.48 -9.40
C GLU A 278 7.84 -15.08 -8.97
N ASP A 279 8.79 -14.14 -8.87
CA ASP A 279 8.49 -12.77 -8.41
C ASP A 279 8.20 -11.85 -9.60
N ASP A 280 7.00 -11.28 -9.60
CA ASP A 280 6.56 -10.26 -10.53
C ASP A 280 6.35 -8.94 -9.80
N VAL A 281 7.08 -7.89 -10.23
CA VAL A 281 6.99 -6.55 -9.66
C VAL A 281 6.80 -5.53 -10.77
N ILE A 282 5.76 -4.72 -10.70
CA ILE A 282 5.62 -3.54 -11.55
C ILE A 282 6.21 -2.34 -10.81
N PHE A 283 7.19 -1.72 -11.44
CA PHE A 283 7.79 -0.48 -10.95
C PHE A 283 7.22 0.71 -11.70
N ALA A 284 6.71 1.67 -10.94
CA ALA A 284 6.13 2.90 -11.46
C ALA A 284 7.07 4.09 -11.22
N LEU A 285 7.25 4.93 -12.23
CA LEU A 285 7.84 6.27 -12.12
C LEU A 285 6.80 7.32 -12.47
N PHE A 286 6.72 8.36 -11.67
CA PHE A 286 5.79 9.46 -11.86
C PHE A 286 6.55 10.69 -12.31
N VAL A 287 6.25 11.16 -13.52
CA VAL A 287 6.87 12.33 -14.13
C VAL A 287 5.83 13.45 -14.18
N ARG A 288 6.15 14.57 -13.56
CA ARG A 288 5.33 15.79 -13.59
C ARG A 288 6.25 16.97 -13.88
N GLY A 289 5.82 17.83 -14.77
CA GLY A 289 6.64 18.96 -15.21
C GLY A 289 7.98 18.55 -15.86
N GLY A 290 8.06 17.34 -16.46
CA GLY A 290 9.29 16.83 -17.06
C GLY A 290 10.28 16.20 -16.09
N SER A 291 10.04 16.27 -14.79
CA SER A 291 10.91 15.70 -13.75
C SER A 291 10.28 14.48 -13.10
N VAL A 292 11.09 13.46 -12.76
CA VAL A 292 10.64 12.32 -11.97
C VAL A 292 10.38 12.80 -10.54
N ILE A 293 9.11 12.85 -10.16
CA ILE A 293 8.69 13.28 -8.83
C ILE A 293 8.63 12.13 -7.84
N GLY A 294 8.59 10.89 -8.29
CA GLY A 294 8.52 9.75 -7.42
C GLY A 294 8.50 8.42 -8.11
N SER A 295 8.61 7.38 -7.28
CA SER A 295 8.54 6.00 -7.74
C SER A 295 7.85 5.12 -6.71
N GLN A 296 7.26 4.03 -7.17
CA GLN A 296 6.66 3.00 -6.33
C GLN A 296 6.79 1.64 -7.00
N HIS A 297 6.83 0.59 -6.21
CA HIS A 297 6.79 -0.78 -6.73
C HIS A 297 5.56 -1.51 -6.20
N TYR A 298 5.03 -2.40 -7.03
CA TYR A 298 3.82 -3.17 -6.77
C TYR A 298 4.12 -4.64 -7.02
N ALA A 299 3.97 -5.47 -5.99
CA ALA A 299 4.06 -6.92 -6.15
C ALA A 299 2.77 -7.45 -6.80
N MET A 300 2.94 -8.28 -7.82
CA MET A 300 1.83 -8.91 -8.53
C MET A 300 1.76 -10.40 -8.18
N ASP A 301 0.55 -10.94 -8.13
CA ASP A 301 0.33 -12.38 -8.05
C ASP A 301 -0.12 -12.89 -9.42
N ALA A 302 0.87 -13.21 -10.26
CA ALA A 302 0.63 -13.46 -11.67
C ALA A 302 1.43 -14.65 -12.23
N LEU A 303 1.60 -15.69 -11.40
CA LEU A 303 2.40 -16.89 -11.72
C LEU A 303 2.15 -17.42 -13.15
N GLY A 304 3.14 -17.21 -14.03
CA GLY A 304 3.17 -17.79 -15.37
C GLY A 304 2.27 -17.11 -16.42
N GLU A 305 1.67 -15.95 -16.10
CA GLU A 305 0.88 -15.19 -17.06
C GLU A 305 1.77 -14.33 -17.99
N ASP A 306 1.22 -13.97 -19.16
CA ASP A 306 1.91 -13.09 -20.11
C ASP A 306 2.09 -11.67 -19.58
N ALA A 307 3.19 -11.02 -19.98
CA ALA A 307 3.51 -9.67 -19.54
C ALA A 307 2.43 -8.64 -19.91
N GLY A 308 1.79 -8.82 -21.07
CA GLY A 308 0.70 -7.95 -21.54
C GLY A 308 -0.57 -8.14 -20.68
N GLU A 309 -0.88 -9.34 -20.24
CA GLU A 309 -2.02 -9.62 -19.36
C GLU A 309 -1.81 -9.04 -17.97
N ILE A 310 -0.60 -9.17 -17.43
CA ILE A 310 -0.23 -8.58 -16.13
C ILE A 310 -0.32 -7.06 -16.19
N MET A 311 0.21 -6.45 -17.25
CA MET A 311 0.17 -5.00 -17.41
C MET A 311 -1.28 -4.49 -17.57
N ALA A 312 -2.13 -5.22 -18.30
CA ALA A 312 -3.54 -4.87 -18.46
C ALA A 312 -4.28 -4.91 -17.12
N ALA A 313 -4.14 -6.01 -16.37
CA ALA A 313 -4.74 -6.18 -15.05
C ALA A 313 -4.25 -5.12 -14.05
N PHE A 314 -2.96 -4.80 -14.08
CA PHE A 314 -2.39 -3.76 -13.23
C PHE A 314 -2.95 -2.38 -13.55
N LEU A 315 -2.90 -1.94 -14.81
CA LEU A 315 -3.37 -0.60 -15.19
C LEU A 315 -4.85 -0.41 -14.88
N GLN A 316 -5.66 -1.45 -15.08
CA GLN A 316 -7.07 -1.44 -14.76
C GLN A 316 -7.30 -1.27 -13.25
N GLN A 317 -6.65 -2.09 -12.41
CA GLN A 317 -6.79 -2.02 -10.95
C GLN A 317 -6.19 -0.72 -10.37
N TYR A 318 -5.08 -0.25 -10.94
CA TYR A 318 -4.39 0.96 -10.50
C TYR A 318 -5.21 2.23 -10.76
N TYR A 319 -5.77 2.36 -11.96
CA TYR A 319 -6.55 3.55 -12.33
C TYR A 319 -8.02 3.46 -11.96
N GLU A 320 -8.53 2.29 -11.55
CA GLU A 320 -9.90 2.17 -11.09
C GLU A 320 -10.15 3.01 -9.82
N GLY A 321 -11.01 4.02 -9.96
CA GLY A 321 -11.28 4.98 -8.88
C GLY A 321 -10.15 5.96 -8.61
N SER A 322 -9.13 6.04 -9.49
CA SER A 322 -8.12 7.10 -9.50
C SER A 322 -8.70 8.33 -10.22
N GLY A 323 -8.85 9.44 -9.52
CA GLY A 323 -9.33 10.70 -10.11
C GLY A 323 -8.30 11.41 -10.99
N ILE A 324 -7.04 10.95 -11.00
CA ILE A 324 -5.95 11.60 -11.74
C ILE A 324 -5.27 10.59 -12.64
N ILE A 325 -5.63 10.61 -13.91
CA ILE A 325 -4.99 9.85 -14.98
C ILE A 325 -4.16 10.85 -15.78
N PRO A 326 -2.84 10.64 -16.01
CA PRO A 326 -2.02 11.53 -16.80
C PRO A 326 -2.41 11.47 -18.27
N ARG A 327 -1.94 12.46 -19.05
CA ARG A 327 -2.16 12.45 -20.50
C ARG A 327 -1.37 11.33 -21.19
N GLU A 328 -0.22 10.97 -20.65
CA GLU A 328 0.70 10.00 -21.23
C GLU A 328 1.01 8.88 -20.25
N ILE A 329 0.87 7.65 -20.69
CA ILE A 329 1.21 6.44 -19.93
C ILE A 329 2.21 5.65 -20.77
N LEU A 330 3.41 5.46 -20.22
CA LEU A 330 4.46 4.67 -20.85
C LEU A 330 4.53 3.30 -20.19
N VAL A 331 4.58 2.27 -21.03
CA VAL A 331 4.68 0.88 -20.55
C VAL A 331 5.85 0.18 -21.24
N LYS A 332 6.50 -0.75 -20.54
CA LYS A 332 7.54 -1.62 -21.12
C LYS A 332 6.93 -2.67 -22.03
N ASP A 333 5.85 -3.28 -21.58
CA ASP A 333 5.14 -4.34 -22.27
C ASP A 333 3.71 -3.86 -22.57
N MET A 334 3.30 -3.90 -23.84
CA MET A 334 1.99 -3.40 -24.24
C MET A 334 0.90 -4.27 -23.62
N PRO A 335 -0.10 -3.70 -22.94
CA PRO A 335 -1.15 -4.48 -22.31
C PRO A 335 -2.01 -5.21 -23.32
N SER A 336 -2.47 -6.40 -22.98
CA SER A 336 -3.47 -7.13 -23.76
C SER A 336 -4.77 -6.32 -23.79
N GLY A 337 -5.38 -6.16 -24.97
CA GLY A 337 -6.56 -5.30 -25.14
C GLY A 337 -6.24 -3.81 -24.95
N ALA A 338 -5.11 -3.33 -25.49
CA ALA A 338 -4.63 -1.96 -25.32
C ALA A 338 -5.63 -0.91 -25.82
N ASP A 339 -6.37 -1.19 -26.90
CA ASP A 339 -7.33 -0.26 -27.48
C ASP A 339 -8.53 -0.05 -26.54
N GLU A 340 -9.10 -1.12 -26.01
CA GLU A 340 -10.21 -1.08 -25.07
C GLU A 340 -9.80 -0.42 -23.75
N LEU A 341 -8.60 -0.76 -23.25
CA LEU A 341 -8.06 -0.17 -22.04
C LEU A 341 -7.82 1.33 -22.23
N THR A 342 -7.30 1.75 -23.39
CA THR A 342 -7.09 3.16 -23.70
C THR A 342 -8.43 3.91 -23.83
N ALA A 343 -9.45 3.31 -24.42
CA ALA A 343 -10.79 3.89 -24.51
C ALA A 343 -11.39 4.09 -23.10
N TRP A 344 -11.27 3.09 -22.24
CA TRP A 344 -11.69 3.17 -20.84
C TRP A 344 -10.95 4.26 -20.06
N LEU A 345 -9.61 4.35 -20.19
CA LEU A 345 -8.81 5.40 -19.56
C LEU A 345 -9.22 6.81 -20.01
N LYS A 346 -9.51 6.99 -21.30
CA LYS A 346 -10.03 8.27 -21.83
C LYS A 346 -11.38 8.64 -21.23
N GLN A 347 -12.26 7.67 -21.07
CA GLN A 347 -13.56 7.88 -20.43
C GLN A 347 -13.41 8.25 -18.95
N GLN A 348 -12.57 7.52 -18.21
CA GLN A 348 -12.32 7.81 -16.80
C GLN A 348 -11.68 9.18 -16.58
N ARG A 349 -10.77 9.59 -17.46
CA ARG A 349 -10.11 10.90 -17.40
C ARG A 349 -11.03 12.04 -17.84
N GLY A 350 -11.99 11.77 -18.69
CA GLY A 350 -12.76 12.81 -19.41
C GLY A 350 -11.94 13.60 -20.44
N GLY A 351 -10.89 12.96 -21.03
CA GLY A 351 -9.99 13.61 -21.97
C GLY A 351 -9.00 12.65 -22.63
N ALA A 352 -8.10 13.17 -23.46
CA ALA A 352 -7.15 12.37 -24.22
C ALA A 352 -6.13 11.67 -23.32
N VAL A 353 -5.95 10.36 -23.51
CA VAL A 353 -4.89 9.53 -22.91
C VAL A 353 -4.14 8.83 -24.03
N GLU A 354 -2.83 8.85 -23.95
CA GLU A 354 -1.91 8.17 -24.85
C GLU A 354 -1.17 7.07 -24.09
N LEU A 355 -1.40 5.81 -24.49
CA LEU A 355 -0.72 4.63 -23.95
C LEU A 355 0.29 4.14 -24.97
N THR A 356 1.58 4.15 -24.62
CA THR A 356 2.66 3.85 -25.59
C THR A 356 3.77 3.00 -24.96
N CYS A 357 4.45 2.22 -25.84
CA CYS A 357 5.65 1.44 -25.52
C CYS A 357 6.83 1.95 -26.35
N PRO A 358 7.49 3.07 -25.96
CA PRO A 358 8.59 3.65 -26.70
C PRO A 358 9.85 2.79 -26.62
N VAL A 359 10.51 2.60 -27.79
CA VAL A 359 11.74 1.80 -27.91
C VAL A 359 13.01 2.64 -28.06
N ARG A 360 12.89 3.96 -28.25
CA ARG A 360 14.02 4.90 -28.44
C ARG A 360 13.76 6.24 -27.78
N GLY A 361 14.85 6.97 -27.48
CA GLY A 361 14.80 8.31 -26.91
C GLY A 361 14.57 8.35 -25.41
N GLU A 362 14.37 9.56 -24.86
CA GLU A 362 14.22 9.83 -23.42
C GLU A 362 13.14 8.97 -22.75
N LYS A 363 12.01 8.77 -23.43
CA LYS A 363 10.90 7.95 -22.90
C LYS A 363 11.30 6.49 -22.72
N ALA A 364 12.09 5.93 -23.62
CA ALA A 364 12.62 4.58 -23.52
C ALA A 364 13.64 4.45 -22.36
N GLU A 365 14.46 5.47 -22.14
CA GLU A 365 15.38 5.49 -20.99
C GLU A 365 14.62 5.53 -19.66
N GLN A 366 13.49 6.22 -19.58
CA GLN A 366 12.65 6.21 -18.38
C GLN A 366 12.05 4.82 -18.11
N ILE A 367 11.62 4.11 -19.15
CA ILE A 367 11.16 2.71 -19.03
C ILE A 367 12.30 1.80 -18.57
N LYS A 368 13.49 1.94 -19.14
CA LYS A 368 14.66 1.16 -18.75
C LYS A 368 15.02 1.41 -17.29
N LEU A 369 14.97 2.67 -16.86
CA LEU A 369 15.19 3.05 -15.45
C LEU A 369 14.13 2.39 -14.54
N ALA A 370 12.86 2.42 -14.92
CA ALA A 370 11.79 1.76 -14.17
C ALA A 370 12.04 0.25 -14.05
N TYR A 371 12.42 -0.40 -15.16
CA TYR A 371 12.72 -1.84 -15.18
C TYR A 371 13.90 -2.19 -14.25
N GLN A 372 15.00 -1.44 -14.31
CA GLN A 372 16.17 -1.68 -13.47
C GLN A 372 15.83 -1.54 -11.98
N ASN A 373 15.08 -0.52 -11.61
CA ASN A 373 14.62 -0.33 -10.24
C ASN A 373 13.65 -1.44 -9.79
N GLY A 374 12.83 -1.98 -10.70
CA GLY A 374 11.99 -3.13 -10.42
C GLY A 374 12.80 -4.39 -10.09
N MET A 375 13.86 -4.67 -10.87
CA MET A 375 14.79 -5.77 -10.60
C MET A 375 15.51 -5.61 -9.26
N ASP A 376 15.92 -4.39 -8.93
CA ASP A 376 16.55 -4.09 -7.64
C ASP A 376 15.56 -4.24 -6.46
N ALA A 377 14.28 -3.91 -6.68
CA ALA A 377 13.25 -4.10 -5.68
C ALA A 377 13.04 -5.59 -5.36
N ILE A 378 12.99 -6.46 -6.37
CA ILE A 378 12.90 -7.92 -6.20
C ILE A 378 14.08 -8.44 -5.38
N LYS A 379 15.31 -8.04 -5.74
CA LYS A 379 16.52 -8.46 -5.02
C LYS A 379 16.49 -8.05 -3.56
N LYS A 380 16.12 -6.79 -3.28
CA LYS A 380 15.99 -6.28 -1.90
C LYS A 380 14.95 -7.03 -1.10
N GLN A 381 13.82 -7.35 -1.72
CA GLN A 381 12.76 -8.09 -1.05
C GLN A 381 13.23 -9.49 -0.66
N ARG A 382 13.87 -10.22 -1.58
CA ARG A 382 14.46 -11.54 -1.31
C ARG A 382 15.52 -11.50 -0.20
N GLU A 383 16.39 -10.49 -0.21
CA GLU A 383 17.36 -10.32 0.87
C GLU A 383 16.70 -10.08 2.24
N LEU A 384 15.62 -9.29 2.28
CA LEU A 384 14.87 -9.06 3.51
C LEU A 384 14.16 -10.32 3.99
N GLU A 385 13.56 -11.08 3.09
CA GLU A 385 12.91 -12.36 3.38
C GLU A 385 13.94 -13.40 3.87
N HIS A 386 15.09 -13.50 3.19
CA HIS A 386 16.18 -14.36 3.62
C HIS A 386 16.70 -13.99 5.02
N ARG A 387 16.95 -12.73 5.29
CA ARG A 387 17.36 -12.27 6.62
C ARG A 387 16.28 -12.49 7.68
N SER A 388 15.00 -12.37 7.30
CA SER A 388 13.88 -12.68 8.19
C SER A 388 13.82 -14.17 8.51
N TRP A 389 14.02 -15.01 7.49
CA TRP A 389 14.11 -16.45 7.65
C TRP A 389 15.32 -16.85 8.50
N GLU A 390 16.52 -16.32 8.24
CA GLU A 390 17.72 -16.56 9.05
C GLU A 390 17.51 -16.20 10.54
N ARG A 391 16.79 -15.12 10.84
CA ARG A 391 16.50 -14.69 12.21
C ARG A 391 15.37 -15.46 12.88
N GLY A 392 14.55 -16.15 12.12
CA GLY A 392 13.42 -16.94 12.60
C GLY A 392 13.70 -18.45 12.47
N GLU A 393 13.17 -19.05 11.44
CA GLU A 393 13.26 -20.49 11.20
C GLU A 393 14.69 -20.99 10.99
N GLY A 394 15.53 -20.21 10.31
CA GLY A 394 16.95 -20.53 10.13
C GLY A 394 17.70 -20.57 11.45
N ALA A 395 17.43 -19.63 12.37
CA ALA A 395 18.01 -19.63 13.72
C ALA A 395 17.52 -20.84 14.54
N LEU A 396 16.24 -21.22 14.41
CA LEU A 396 15.70 -22.40 15.07
C LEU A 396 16.34 -23.68 14.52
N ALA A 397 16.53 -23.79 13.22
CA ALA A 397 17.19 -24.93 12.59
C ALA A 397 18.65 -25.07 13.06
N GLN A 398 19.39 -23.95 13.16
CA GLN A 398 20.74 -23.93 13.70
C GLN A 398 20.76 -24.36 15.19
N LEU A 399 19.83 -23.83 15.99
CA LEU A 399 19.70 -24.23 17.40
C LEU A 399 19.44 -25.73 17.53
N CYS A 400 18.48 -26.29 16.76
CA CYS A 400 18.19 -27.71 16.73
C CYS A 400 19.44 -28.54 16.39
N GLY A 401 20.20 -28.14 15.38
CA GLY A 401 21.45 -28.81 15.00
C GLY A 401 22.51 -28.79 16.12
N HIS A 402 22.60 -27.69 16.89
CA HIS A 402 23.56 -27.56 17.98
C HIS A 402 23.19 -28.38 19.22
N ILE A 403 21.91 -28.47 19.54
CA ILE A 403 21.43 -29.16 20.77
C ILE A 403 20.85 -30.55 20.49
N GLY A 404 20.85 -30.99 19.23
CA GLY A 404 20.45 -32.36 18.85
C GLY A 404 18.93 -32.59 18.90
N LEU A 405 18.09 -31.57 18.68
CA LEU A 405 16.66 -31.76 18.59
C LEU A 405 16.26 -32.31 17.21
N GLU A 406 15.31 -33.26 17.18
CA GLU A 406 14.80 -33.85 15.93
C GLU A 406 13.75 -32.95 15.24
N GLU A 407 13.02 -32.12 16.00
CA GLU A 407 11.98 -31.24 15.49
C GLU A 407 12.21 -29.77 15.88
N LEU A 408 11.72 -28.86 15.06
CA LEU A 408 11.81 -27.41 15.33
C LEU A 408 10.92 -27.03 16.52
N PRO A 409 11.47 -26.37 17.56
CA PRO A 409 10.69 -25.95 18.71
C PRO A 409 9.74 -24.82 18.34
N ARG A 410 8.46 -24.97 18.66
CA ARG A 410 7.47 -23.90 18.47
C ARG A 410 7.56 -22.82 19.53
N ARG A 411 7.98 -23.19 20.76
CA ARG A 411 8.07 -22.27 21.89
C ARG A 411 9.40 -22.45 22.59
N ILE A 412 10.07 -21.32 22.81
CA ILE A 412 11.31 -21.26 23.59
C ILE A 412 11.08 -20.24 24.69
N GLU A 413 11.37 -20.63 25.92
CA GLU A 413 11.36 -19.77 27.09
C GLU A 413 12.78 -19.66 27.63
N CYS A 414 13.23 -18.45 27.88
CA CYS A 414 14.53 -18.17 28.45
C CYS A 414 14.33 -17.38 29.74
N PHE A 415 14.91 -17.89 30.84
CA PHE A 415 14.84 -17.27 32.14
C PHE A 415 16.20 -16.65 32.49
N ASP A 416 16.17 -15.40 32.89
CA ASP A 416 17.31 -14.67 33.43
C ASP A 416 17.06 -14.38 34.94
N ASN A 417 17.92 -14.92 35.78
CA ASN A 417 17.83 -14.78 37.23
C ASN A 417 18.76 -13.65 37.69
N SER A 418 18.19 -12.61 38.21
CA SER A 418 18.92 -11.46 38.75
C SER A 418 18.68 -11.29 40.23
N HIS A 419 19.72 -11.00 41.00
CA HIS A 419 19.61 -10.72 42.42
C HIS A 419 20.47 -9.51 42.84
N ILE A 420 20.06 -8.82 43.90
CA ILE A 420 20.84 -7.73 44.50
C ILE A 420 21.53 -8.25 45.74
N ARG A 421 22.84 -8.51 45.66
CA ARG A 421 23.66 -9.02 46.77
C ARG A 421 23.08 -10.24 47.45
N GLY A 422 22.56 -11.20 46.71
CA GLY A 422 21.96 -12.42 47.23
C GLY A 422 20.58 -12.26 47.88
N ARG A 423 19.94 -11.10 47.71
CA ARG A 423 18.58 -10.84 48.19
C ARG A 423 17.67 -10.40 47.08
N ASP A 424 16.35 -10.54 47.26
CA ASP A 424 15.33 -10.11 46.30
C ASP A 424 15.56 -10.67 44.87
N THR A 425 15.70 -11.98 44.73
CA THR A 425 15.86 -12.65 43.44
C THR A 425 14.63 -12.49 42.59
N VAL A 426 14.81 -11.99 41.38
CA VAL A 426 13.77 -11.83 40.37
C VAL A 426 14.19 -12.58 39.13
N SER A 427 13.28 -13.41 38.61
CA SER A 427 13.46 -14.09 37.31
C SER A 427 12.67 -13.36 36.22
N GLY A 428 13.35 -12.95 35.14
CA GLY A 428 12.74 -12.44 33.92
C GLY A 428 12.58 -13.57 32.92
N MET A 429 11.37 -13.80 32.43
CA MET A 429 11.09 -14.77 31.35
C MET A 429 10.87 -14.05 30.03
N VAL A 430 11.64 -14.40 29.02
CA VAL A 430 11.42 -14.01 27.63
C VAL A 430 10.93 -15.22 26.85
N VAL A 431 10.03 -14.98 25.92
CA VAL A 431 9.37 -16.03 25.14
C VAL A 431 9.54 -15.76 23.65
N PHE A 432 9.89 -16.83 22.91
CA PHE A 432 9.87 -16.86 21.45
C PHE A 432 8.85 -17.92 21.00
N ILE A 433 8.05 -17.57 20.00
CA ILE A 433 7.09 -18.46 19.35
C ILE A 433 7.44 -18.49 17.85
N ASP A 434 7.63 -19.69 17.30
CA ASP A 434 8.06 -19.91 15.92
C ASP A 434 9.26 -19.02 15.51
N GLY A 435 10.27 -18.93 16.40
CA GLY A 435 11.48 -18.13 16.20
C GLY A 435 11.30 -16.62 16.35
N LYS A 436 10.11 -16.12 16.66
CA LYS A 436 9.82 -14.68 16.79
C LYS A 436 9.59 -14.30 18.26
N LYS A 437 10.07 -13.11 18.63
CA LYS A 437 9.83 -12.56 19.98
C LYS A 437 8.33 -12.42 20.25
N ALA A 438 7.86 -12.93 21.40
CA ALA A 438 6.48 -12.81 21.86
C ALA A 438 6.38 -11.92 23.12
N PRO A 439 6.52 -10.59 23.02
CA PRO A 439 6.61 -9.70 24.20
C PRO A 439 5.37 -9.72 25.10
N LYS A 440 4.21 -10.09 24.55
CA LYS A 440 2.95 -10.23 25.32
C LYS A 440 2.99 -11.38 26.33
N GLU A 441 3.89 -12.34 26.12
CA GLU A 441 4.07 -13.51 26.98
C GLU A 441 5.25 -13.39 27.94
N TYR A 442 5.99 -12.29 27.92
CA TYR A 442 7.05 -12.02 28.88
C TYR A 442 6.49 -11.91 30.28
N ARG A 443 7.17 -12.52 31.25
CA ARG A 443 6.77 -12.54 32.66
C ARG A 443 7.95 -12.19 33.56
N ARG A 444 7.63 -11.73 34.75
CA ARG A 444 8.58 -11.52 35.83
C ARG A 444 8.09 -12.28 37.07
N PHE A 445 8.97 -13.04 37.66
CA PHE A 445 8.68 -13.84 38.84
C PHE A 445 9.54 -13.36 40.00
N LYS A 446 8.93 -13.15 41.19
CA LYS A 446 9.65 -12.88 42.40
C LYS A 446 9.87 -14.22 43.09
N GLN A 447 11.14 -14.67 43.25
CA GLN A 447 11.45 -15.92 43.90
C GLN A 447 11.34 -15.74 45.39
N LYS A 448 10.59 -16.62 46.08
CA LYS A 448 10.62 -16.74 47.55
C LYS A 448 11.81 -17.64 47.91
N LEU A 449 12.83 -17.08 48.55
CA LEU A 449 13.91 -17.87 49.12
C LEU A 449 13.31 -18.78 50.20
N ASN A 450 13.20 -20.08 49.93
CA ASN A 450 13.02 -21.07 51.00
C ASN A 450 14.39 -21.21 51.72
N HIS A 451 14.45 -20.76 52.94
CA HIS A 451 15.60 -20.96 53.81
C HIS A 451 15.81 -22.46 54.08
N GLY A 452 16.51 -23.16 53.20
CA GLY A 452 16.74 -24.61 53.36
C GLY A 452 17.78 -25.22 52.43
N ALA A 453 18.28 -24.51 51.44
CA ALA A 453 19.37 -24.98 50.58
C ALA A 453 20.47 -23.91 50.53
N SER A 454 21.30 -23.90 51.54
CA SER A 454 22.56 -23.16 51.53
C SER A 454 23.62 -23.96 50.82
N GLU A 455 24.46 -23.22 50.07
CA GLU A 455 25.75 -23.62 49.53
C GLU A 455 25.78 -24.52 48.29
N LYS A 456 25.66 -23.90 47.15
CA LYS A 456 26.61 -23.94 46.02
C LYS A 456 25.98 -23.29 44.77
N ALA A 457 25.96 -22.00 44.72
CA ALA A 457 25.82 -21.27 43.46
C ALA A 457 26.62 -19.98 43.61
N GLY A 458 27.89 -20.08 43.38
CA GLY A 458 28.76 -18.94 43.14
C GLY A 458 28.82 -18.76 41.63
N GLY A 459 27.91 -17.95 41.08
CA GLY A 459 27.94 -17.58 39.68
C GLY A 459 26.79 -16.62 39.41
N THR A 460 27.13 -15.39 39.07
CA THR A 460 26.18 -14.41 38.53
C THR A 460 25.75 -14.89 37.15
N GLY A 461 24.47 -15.29 36.99
CA GLY A 461 23.83 -15.53 35.72
C GLY A 461 23.52 -16.98 35.36
N ASP A 462 22.72 -17.69 36.18
CA ASP A 462 22.13 -18.95 35.72
C ASP A 462 21.00 -18.66 34.75
N GLN A 463 21.28 -18.84 33.43
CA GLN A 463 20.25 -18.82 32.38
C GLN A 463 19.72 -20.23 32.17
N VAL A 464 18.42 -20.40 32.29
CA VAL A 464 17.72 -21.66 32.00
C VAL A 464 16.89 -21.48 30.75
N ILE A 465 17.10 -22.34 29.76
CA ILE A 465 16.33 -22.33 28.49
C ILE A 465 15.40 -23.55 28.52
N LEU A 466 14.10 -23.32 28.41
CA LEU A 466 13.08 -24.34 28.27
C LEU A 466 12.60 -24.39 26.83
N ILE A 467 12.57 -25.57 26.24
CA ILE A 467 12.15 -25.77 24.85
C ILE A 467 10.94 -26.69 24.84
N HIS A 468 9.85 -26.24 24.23
CA HIS A 468 8.62 -27.00 24.13
C HIS A 468 8.42 -27.51 22.70
N HIS A 469 8.26 -28.81 22.54
CA HIS A 469 7.80 -29.45 21.31
C HIS A 469 6.27 -29.57 21.34
N THR A 470 5.61 -29.34 20.23
CA THR A 470 4.17 -29.58 20.11
C THR A 470 3.87 -31.01 19.74
N SER A 471 3.54 -31.80 20.70
CA SER A 471 2.59 -32.89 20.50
C SER A 471 1.54 -32.77 21.59
N SER A 472 0.33 -32.36 21.19
CA SER A 472 -0.91 -32.39 22.00
C SER A 472 -0.87 -31.78 23.40
N PHE A 473 -1.88 -31.01 23.71
CA PHE A 473 -2.24 -30.57 25.07
C PHE A 473 -2.35 -31.82 25.99
N GLY A 474 -1.27 -32.15 26.64
CA GLY A 474 -1.19 -33.21 27.61
C GLY A 474 -0.08 -32.89 28.61
N ASN A 475 -0.45 -32.69 29.84
CA ASN A 475 0.30 -32.56 31.10
C ASN A 475 1.72 -31.92 31.07
N PRO A 476 2.03 -31.00 31.97
CA PRO A 476 3.29 -30.24 32.04
C PRO A 476 4.49 -31.09 32.59
N THR A 477 4.59 -32.37 32.28
CA THR A 477 5.64 -33.24 32.77
C THR A 477 6.75 -33.57 31.79
N ASP A 478 6.62 -33.16 30.50
CA ASP A 478 7.66 -33.38 29.48
C ASP A 478 8.39 -32.07 29.20
N VAL A 479 9.28 -31.69 30.10
CA VAL A 479 10.16 -30.52 29.96
C VAL A 479 11.59 -31.03 29.96
N ASP A 480 12.28 -30.94 28.84
CA ASP A 480 13.72 -31.18 28.79
C ASP A 480 14.47 -29.96 29.35
N TYR A 481 15.19 -30.17 30.44
CA TYR A 481 16.03 -29.17 31.07
C TYR A 481 17.43 -29.24 30.48
N LEU A 482 17.84 -28.18 29.77
CA LEU A 482 19.24 -27.96 29.41
C LEU A 482 19.87 -27.01 30.43
N SER A 483 20.77 -27.53 31.24
CA SER A 483 21.61 -26.79 32.23
C SER A 483 22.89 -26.26 31.56
#